data_5df5d3ea5c5ba55a8e67c021775f50dc
#
_entry.id   5df5d3ea5c5ba55a8e67c021775f50dc
#
_cell.length_a   1.000
_cell.length_b   1.000
_cell.length_c   1.000
_cell.angle_alpha   90.00
_cell.angle_beta   90.00
_cell.angle_gamma   90.00
#
_symmetry.space_group_name_H-M   'P 1'
#
loop_
_entity.id
_entity.type
_entity.pdbx_description
1 polymer ?
#
loop_
_entity_poly.entity_id
_entity_poly.type
_entity_poly.pdbx_seq_one_letter_code
_entity_poly.pdbx_strand_id
1 'polypeptide(L)'
;MELIIAILFFSVASAVCLEFFVKSHLLSLDSDILTRSVNECSGAAEILCTAESPKSGISLLQQQYPNGKYPDSEELSALADSLYSASLDETAGTSSEESIQIFFDDNFSQCRESSAAYIMDIHLTCKEQMVHAVLQVYENTNVAEKGAPIYLMEAKHHIARRTGK
;
A
#
# COMPACT_ATOMS: atom_id res chain seq x y z
N MET A 1 -24.55 49.11 -26.12
CA MET A 1 -23.31 48.37 -26.38
C MET A 1 -22.57 47.99 -25.10
N GLU A 2 -22.39 48.91 -24.14
CA GLU A 2 -21.68 48.64 -22.87
C GLU A 2 -22.33 47.52 -22.01
N LEU A 3 -23.65 47.47 -21.95
CA LEU A 3 -24.37 46.50 -21.13
C LEU A 3 -24.18 45.05 -21.64
N ILE A 4 -24.12 44.88 -22.96
CA ILE A 4 -23.88 43.56 -23.60
C ILE A 4 -22.45 43.07 -23.28
N ILE A 5 -21.47 43.96 -23.35
CA ILE A 5 -20.06 43.67 -23.05
C ILE A 5 -19.93 43.30 -21.57
N ALA A 6 -20.59 44.01 -20.64
CA ALA A 6 -20.56 43.73 -19.23
C ALA A 6 -21.16 42.33 -18.88
N ILE A 7 -22.29 41.99 -19.51
CA ILE A 7 -22.93 40.66 -19.32
C ILE A 7 -22.01 39.54 -19.85
N LEU A 8 -21.35 39.78 -21.01
CA LEU A 8 -20.44 38.81 -21.59
C LEU A 8 -19.23 38.56 -20.65
N PHE A 9 -18.61 39.62 -20.14
CA PHE A 9 -17.49 39.50 -19.18
C PHE A 9 -17.93 38.80 -17.91
N PHE A 10 -19.08 39.12 -17.37
CA PHE A 10 -19.60 38.46 -16.17
C PHE A 10 -19.88 36.97 -16.39
N SER A 11 -20.40 36.60 -17.57
CA SER A 11 -20.66 35.19 -17.92
C SER A 11 -19.34 34.39 -18.03
N VAL A 12 -18.33 34.96 -18.66
CA VAL A 12 -17.00 34.31 -18.78
C VAL A 12 -16.34 34.20 -17.41
N ALA A 13 -16.36 35.24 -16.60
CA ALA A 13 -15.79 35.21 -15.25
C ALA A 13 -16.45 34.15 -14.37
N SER A 14 -17.80 34.05 -14.44
CA SER A 14 -18.55 33.03 -13.70
C SER A 14 -18.20 31.62 -14.12
N ALA A 15 -18.05 31.36 -15.43
CA ALA A 15 -17.65 30.05 -15.95
C ALA A 15 -16.25 29.63 -15.47
N VAL A 16 -15.31 30.56 -15.50
CA VAL A 16 -13.94 30.32 -15.00
C VAL A 16 -13.92 30.03 -13.50
N CYS A 17 -14.69 30.81 -12.72
CA CYS A 17 -14.79 30.57 -11.27
C CYS A 17 -15.35 29.18 -10.94
N LEU A 18 -16.39 28.73 -11.67
CA LEU A 18 -16.96 27.40 -11.49
C LEU A 18 -15.95 26.30 -11.84
N GLU A 19 -15.18 26.46 -12.91
CA GLU A 19 -14.15 25.49 -13.30
C GLU A 19 -13.07 25.37 -12.21
N PHE A 20 -12.58 26.48 -11.67
CA PHE A 20 -11.62 26.47 -10.56
C PHE A 20 -12.18 25.82 -9.31
N PHE A 21 -13.45 26.06 -9.00
CA PHE A 21 -14.08 25.46 -7.82
C PHE A 21 -14.17 23.94 -7.94
N VAL A 22 -14.59 23.42 -9.10
CA VAL A 22 -14.64 21.96 -9.36
C VAL A 22 -13.24 21.34 -9.28
N LYS A 23 -12.24 21.95 -9.93
CA LYS A 23 -10.85 21.46 -9.89
C LYS A 23 -10.30 21.45 -8.46
N SER A 24 -10.55 22.51 -7.69
CA SER A 24 -10.12 22.58 -6.29
C SER A 24 -10.75 21.50 -5.43
N HIS A 25 -12.02 21.19 -5.67
CA HIS A 25 -12.70 20.12 -4.94
C HIS A 25 -12.13 18.73 -5.28
N LEU A 26 -11.91 18.45 -6.56
CA LEU A 26 -11.29 17.19 -7.00
C LEU A 26 -9.88 17.03 -6.40
N LEU A 27 -9.07 18.07 -6.45
CA LEU A 27 -7.71 18.04 -5.90
C LEU A 27 -7.72 17.82 -4.38
N SER A 28 -8.73 18.34 -3.68
CA SER A 28 -8.90 18.10 -2.23
C SER A 28 -9.23 16.63 -1.93
N LEU A 29 -10.07 15.99 -2.76
CA LEU A 29 -10.38 14.57 -2.64
C LEU A 29 -9.14 13.70 -2.89
N ASP A 30 -8.41 13.97 -3.97
CA ASP A 30 -7.17 13.24 -4.30
C ASP A 30 -6.13 13.37 -3.17
N SER A 31 -6.02 14.56 -2.56
CA SER A 31 -5.11 14.79 -1.44
C SER A 31 -5.52 14.02 -0.18
N ASP A 32 -6.83 13.88 0.09
CA ASP A 32 -7.32 13.09 1.23
C ASP A 32 -7.03 11.59 1.02
N ILE A 33 -7.32 11.08 -0.17
CA ILE A 33 -7.01 9.69 -0.55
C ILE A 33 -5.52 9.40 -0.41
N LEU A 34 -4.65 10.28 -0.92
CA LEU A 34 -3.21 10.15 -0.80
C LEU A 34 -2.76 10.15 0.66
N THR A 35 -3.29 11.05 1.48
CA THR A 35 -2.94 11.14 2.91
C THR A 35 -3.31 9.88 3.67
N ARG A 36 -4.49 9.31 3.39
CA ARG A 36 -4.93 8.04 3.99
C ARG A 36 -4.07 6.88 3.51
N SER A 37 -3.75 6.82 2.22
CA SER A 37 -2.85 5.81 1.65
C SER A 37 -1.47 5.83 2.33
N VAL A 38 -0.90 7.02 2.53
CA VAL A 38 0.38 7.21 3.24
C VAL A 38 0.29 6.71 4.68
N ASN A 39 -0.78 7.04 5.40
CA ASN A 39 -0.96 6.65 6.79
C ASN A 39 -1.08 5.12 6.93
N GLU A 40 -1.87 4.47 6.09
CA GLU A 40 -2.04 3.01 6.13
C GLU A 40 -0.74 2.28 5.74
N CYS A 41 -0.04 2.73 4.68
CA CYS A 41 1.25 2.17 4.31
C CYS A 41 2.30 2.36 5.43
N SER A 42 2.33 3.54 6.06
CA SER A 42 3.27 3.81 7.14
C SER A 42 3.00 2.93 8.36
N GLY A 43 1.73 2.75 8.72
CA GLY A 43 1.32 1.85 9.81
C GLY A 43 1.70 0.39 9.53
N ALA A 44 1.42 -0.11 8.32
CA ALA A 44 1.80 -1.46 7.92
C ALA A 44 3.33 -1.65 7.87
N ALA A 45 4.08 -0.67 7.37
CA ALA A 45 5.54 -0.69 7.33
C ALA A 45 6.14 -0.67 8.75
N GLU A 46 5.58 0.11 9.68
CA GLU A 46 6.01 0.14 11.08
C GLU A 46 5.83 -1.23 11.76
N ILE A 47 4.69 -1.89 11.55
CA ILE A 47 4.45 -3.24 12.06
C ILE A 47 5.50 -4.22 11.53
N LEU A 48 5.80 -4.17 10.23
CA LEU A 48 6.79 -5.05 9.61
C LEU A 48 8.22 -4.75 10.10
N CYS A 49 8.57 -3.48 10.30
CA CYS A 49 9.89 -3.07 10.77
C CYS A 49 10.13 -3.31 12.27
N THR A 50 9.08 -3.34 13.09
CA THR A 50 9.20 -3.61 14.53
C THR A 50 9.16 -5.10 14.87
N ALA A 51 8.74 -5.93 13.94
CA ALA A 51 8.66 -7.37 14.13
C ALA A 51 10.04 -8.04 14.24
N GLU A 52 10.21 -8.96 15.19
CA GLU A 52 11.45 -9.72 15.39
C GLU A 52 11.72 -10.72 14.25
N SER A 53 10.70 -11.09 13.48
CA SER A 53 10.79 -12.01 12.35
C SER A 53 9.70 -11.70 11.31
N PRO A 54 9.88 -12.05 10.02
CA PRO A 54 8.85 -11.85 9.00
C PRO A 54 7.52 -12.50 9.37
N LYS A 55 7.58 -13.70 9.95
CA LYS A 55 6.39 -14.44 10.41
C LYS A 55 5.63 -13.70 11.50
N SER A 56 6.35 -13.13 12.49
CA SER A 56 5.69 -12.32 13.54
C SER A 56 5.09 -11.04 12.95
N GLY A 57 5.77 -10.41 11.99
CA GLY A 57 5.26 -9.23 11.27
C GLY A 57 3.95 -9.52 10.55
N ILE A 58 3.89 -10.61 9.79
CA ILE A 58 2.67 -11.02 9.09
C ILE A 58 1.55 -11.36 10.07
N SER A 59 1.84 -12.04 11.20
CA SER A 59 0.82 -12.35 12.22
C SER A 59 0.26 -11.08 12.88
N LEU A 60 1.10 -10.06 13.11
CA LEU A 60 0.67 -8.76 13.62
C LEU A 60 -0.16 -8.00 12.58
N LEU A 61 0.24 -8.04 11.30
CA LEU A 61 -0.56 -7.48 10.22
C LEU A 61 -1.94 -8.17 10.13
N GLN A 62 -2.00 -9.49 10.25
CA GLN A 62 -3.26 -10.23 10.23
C GLN A 62 -4.16 -9.88 11.43
N GLN A 63 -3.58 -9.57 12.57
CA GLN A 63 -4.33 -9.09 13.73
C GLN A 63 -4.87 -7.68 13.51
N GLN A 64 -4.09 -6.80 12.90
CA GLN A 64 -4.49 -5.42 12.59
C GLN A 64 -5.47 -5.35 11.41
N TYR A 65 -5.27 -6.19 10.39
CA TYR A 65 -6.03 -6.22 9.14
C TYR A 65 -6.68 -7.60 8.89
N PRO A 66 -7.68 -8.01 9.69
CA PRO A 66 -8.23 -9.38 9.68
C PRO A 66 -8.92 -9.77 8.36
N ASN A 67 -9.34 -8.80 7.55
CA ASN A 67 -10.01 -9.04 6.27
C ASN A 67 -9.05 -9.12 5.07
N GLY A 68 -7.74 -9.01 5.31
CA GLY A 68 -6.72 -9.12 4.28
C GLY A 68 -6.56 -10.56 3.76
N LYS A 69 -5.96 -10.68 2.59
CA LYS A 69 -5.57 -11.96 2.00
C LYS A 69 -4.09 -12.18 2.27
N TYR A 70 -3.80 -13.24 3.01
CA TYR A 70 -2.46 -13.59 3.47
C TYR A 70 -1.99 -14.89 2.81
N PRO A 71 -0.67 -15.08 2.64
CA PRO A 71 -0.11 -16.35 2.18
C PRO A 71 -0.42 -17.47 3.18
N ASP A 72 -0.52 -18.69 2.69
CA ASP A 72 -0.81 -19.86 3.52
C ASP A 72 0.33 -20.14 4.52
N SER A 73 -0.01 -20.80 5.63
CA SER A 73 0.94 -21.06 6.72
C SER A 73 2.14 -21.94 6.31
N GLU A 74 2.02 -22.72 5.22
CA GLU A 74 3.11 -23.53 4.66
C GLU A 74 4.10 -22.64 3.90
N GLU A 75 3.64 -21.65 3.15
CA GLU A 75 4.46 -20.65 2.44
C GLU A 75 5.21 -19.78 3.45
N LEU A 76 4.54 -19.39 4.53
CA LEU A 76 5.15 -18.63 5.63
C LEU A 76 6.29 -19.40 6.33
N SER A 77 6.22 -20.73 6.43
CA SER A 77 7.29 -21.53 7.00
C SER A 77 8.48 -21.63 6.06
N ALA A 78 8.26 -21.67 4.75
CA ALA A 78 9.30 -21.66 3.74
C ALA A 78 10.12 -20.34 3.74
N LEU A 79 9.47 -19.19 4.00
CA LEU A 79 10.16 -17.91 4.23
C LEU A 79 11.10 -17.95 5.43
N ALA A 80 10.64 -18.50 6.54
CA ALA A 80 11.45 -18.60 7.76
C ALA A 80 12.64 -19.55 7.55
N ASP A 81 12.44 -20.65 6.84
CA ASP A 81 13.49 -21.65 6.54
C ASP A 81 14.47 -21.13 5.50
N SER A 82 14.06 -20.34 4.51
CA SER A 82 14.96 -19.71 3.55
C SER A 82 15.88 -18.68 4.18
N LEU A 83 15.41 -17.94 5.20
CA LEU A 83 16.25 -17.03 6.00
C LEU A 83 17.27 -17.79 6.87
N TYR A 84 16.94 -19.01 7.29
CA TYR A 84 17.84 -19.85 8.09
C TYR A 84 18.87 -20.60 7.23
N SER A 85 18.49 -21.04 6.03
CA SER A 85 19.34 -21.83 5.14
C SER A 85 20.26 -21.00 4.25
N ALA A 86 19.96 -19.74 3.99
CA ALA A 86 20.82 -18.80 3.25
C ALA A 86 22.19 -18.54 3.93
N SER A 87 22.42 -19.11 5.12
CA SER A 87 23.69 -19.00 5.84
C SER A 87 24.72 -20.08 5.45
N LEU A 88 24.39 -21.06 4.59
CA LEU A 88 25.24 -22.24 4.35
C LEU A 88 25.62 -22.50 2.88
N ASP A 89 25.00 -21.83 1.89
CA ASP A 89 25.33 -22.08 0.48
C ASP A 89 25.18 -20.83 -0.39
N GLU A 90 26.29 -20.30 -0.88
CA GLU A 90 26.38 -19.07 -1.70
C GLU A 90 25.76 -19.21 -3.12
N THR A 91 25.11 -20.33 -3.45
CA THR A 91 24.68 -20.64 -4.83
C THR A 91 23.17 -20.73 -5.06
N ALA A 92 22.33 -20.65 -4.02
CA ALA A 92 20.88 -20.71 -4.18
C ALA A 92 20.23 -19.33 -3.97
N GLY A 93 20.23 -18.51 -5.01
CA GLY A 93 19.49 -17.25 -5.07
C GLY A 93 17.96 -17.42 -5.11
N THR A 94 17.39 -18.17 -4.18
CA THR A 94 15.93 -18.29 -4.05
C THR A 94 15.42 -17.11 -3.24
N SER A 95 15.05 -16.04 -3.92
CA SER A 95 14.25 -14.98 -3.32
C SER A 95 12.83 -15.50 -3.21
N SER A 96 12.35 -15.75 -2.00
CA SER A 96 10.90 -15.96 -1.79
C SER A 96 10.20 -14.60 -1.80
N GLU A 97 9.29 -14.44 -2.74
CA GLU A 97 8.42 -13.26 -2.83
C GLU A 97 7.04 -13.66 -2.30
N GLU A 98 6.59 -12.96 -1.29
CA GLU A 98 5.27 -13.12 -0.71
C GLU A 98 4.45 -11.88 -0.97
N SER A 99 3.17 -12.05 -1.30
CA SER A 99 2.25 -10.94 -1.50
C SER A 99 1.09 -11.01 -0.51
N ILE A 100 0.80 -9.87 0.11
CA ILE A 100 -0.33 -9.67 1.03
C ILE A 100 -1.21 -8.62 0.41
N GLN A 101 -2.54 -8.83 0.43
CA GLN A 101 -3.51 -7.87 -0.06
C GLN A 101 -4.44 -7.44 1.06
N ILE A 102 -4.57 -6.14 1.26
CA ILE A 102 -5.46 -5.54 2.25
C ILE A 102 -6.47 -4.66 1.51
N PHE A 103 -7.74 -4.76 1.89
CA PHE A 103 -8.87 -4.19 1.19
C PHE A 103 -9.50 -3.06 1.99
N PHE A 104 -9.74 -1.92 1.34
CA PHE A 104 -10.35 -0.73 1.93
C PHE A 104 -11.55 -0.26 1.11
N ASP A 105 -12.56 0.25 1.79
CA ASP A 105 -13.71 0.90 1.18
C ASP A 105 -13.41 2.37 0.80
N ASP A 106 -14.40 3.10 0.29
CA ASP A 106 -14.29 4.52 -0.10
C ASP A 106 -13.86 5.44 1.06
N ASN A 107 -14.05 5.01 2.31
CA ASN A 107 -13.66 5.75 3.52
C ASN A 107 -12.31 5.30 4.10
N PHE A 108 -11.58 4.43 3.40
CA PHE A 108 -10.37 3.76 3.91
C PHE A 108 -10.60 2.94 5.19
N SER A 109 -11.81 2.43 5.36
CA SER A 109 -12.11 1.43 6.39
C SER A 109 -11.88 0.03 5.83
N GLN A 110 -11.38 -0.88 6.66
CA GLN A 110 -11.13 -2.27 6.23
C GLN A 110 -12.44 -2.94 5.82
N CYS A 111 -12.43 -3.55 4.66
CA CYS A 111 -13.58 -4.25 4.11
C CYS A 111 -13.18 -5.61 3.51
N ARG A 112 -14.15 -6.32 2.96
CA ARG A 112 -13.91 -7.56 2.20
C ARG A 112 -13.55 -7.21 0.75
N GLU A 113 -12.84 -8.11 0.09
CA GLU A 113 -12.45 -8.00 -1.33
C GLU A 113 -13.61 -7.56 -2.25
N SER A 114 -14.81 -8.10 -2.03
CA SER A 114 -16.00 -7.82 -2.85
C SER A 114 -16.53 -6.37 -2.75
N SER A 115 -16.17 -5.63 -1.72
CA SER A 115 -16.61 -4.24 -1.48
C SER A 115 -15.45 -3.25 -1.47
N ALA A 116 -14.27 -3.67 -1.90
CA ALA A 116 -13.07 -2.86 -1.88
C ALA A 116 -13.10 -1.78 -2.97
N ALA A 117 -12.87 -0.53 -2.57
CA ALA A 117 -12.58 0.59 -3.46
C ALA A 117 -11.07 0.77 -3.68
N TYR A 118 -10.27 0.42 -2.66
CA TYR A 118 -8.81 0.51 -2.71
C TYR A 118 -8.19 -0.80 -2.24
N ILE A 119 -7.04 -1.13 -2.82
CA ILE A 119 -6.26 -2.33 -2.47
C ILE A 119 -4.85 -1.90 -2.12
N MET A 120 -4.36 -2.31 -0.96
CA MET A 120 -2.95 -2.20 -0.59
C MET A 120 -2.27 -3.56 -0.80
N ASP A 121 -1.36 -3.61 -1.76
CA ASP A 121 -0.49 -4.76 -2.02
C ASP A 121 0.82 -4.58 -1.26
N ILE A 122 1.22 -5.60 -0.53
CA ILE A 122 2.50 -5.64 0.19
C ILE A 122 3.30 -6.81 -0.37
N HIS A 123 4.41 -6.50 -1.03
CA HIS A 123 5.36 -7.49 -1.52
C HIS A 123 6.54 -7.58 -0.55
N LEU A 124 6.75 -8.77 0.01
CA LEU A 124 7.84 -9.05 0.94
C LEU A 124 8.90 -9.87 0.24
N THR A 125 10.13 -9.39 0.27
CA THR A 125 11.31 -10.11 -0.23
C THR A 125 12.32 -10.22 0.89
N CYS A 126 12.79 -11.43 1.16
CA CYS A 126 13.79 -11.67 2.20
C CYS A 126 15.12 -12.07 1.56
N LYS A 127 16.20 -11.31 1.83
CA LYS A 127 17.56 -11.60 1.38
C LYS A 127 18.56 -11.27 2.48
N GLU A 128 19.49 -12.18 2.78
CA GLU A 128 20.65 -11.94 3.65
C GLU A 128 20.32 -11.23 4.98
N GLN A 129 19.30 -11.67 5.70
CA GLN A 129 18.80 -11.07 6.95
C GLN A 129 18.17 -9.67 6.77
N MET A 130 17.94 -9.25 5.54
CA MET A 130 17.21 -8.03 5.21
C MET A 130 15.82 -8.38 4.70
N VAL A 131 14.80 -7.82 5.33
CA VAL A 131 13.43 -7.83 4.82
C VAL A 131 13.23 -6.56 4.03
N HIS A 132 12.85 -6.69 2.78
CA HIS A 132 12.46 -5.61 1.92
C HIS A 132 10.96 -5.73 1.66
N ALA A 133 10.21 -4.73 2.09
CA ALA A 133 8.77 -4.62 1.88
C ALA A 133 8.49 -3.50 0.89
N VAL A 134 7.73 -3.79 -0.15
CA VAL A 134 7.20 -2.81 -1.10
C VAL A 134 5.69 -2.75 -0.90
N LEU A 135 5.20 -1.60 -0.47
CA LEU A 135 3.78 -1.35 -0.21
C LEU A 135 3.24 -0.44 -1.31
N GLN A 136 2.14 -0.84 -1.93
CA GLN A 136 1.53 -0.11 -3.03
C GLN A 136 0.03 -0.04 -2.82
N VAL A 137 -0.55 1.15 -3.00
CA VAL A 137 -2.00 1.35 -2.93
C VAL A 137 -2.52 1.66 -4.31
N TYR A 138 -3.55 0.92 -4.71
CA TYR A 138 -4.23 1.07 -5.99
C TYR A 138 -5.72 1.33 -5.78
N GLU A 139 -6.33 2.03 -6.72
CA GLU A 139 -7.77 2.05 -6.87
C GLU A 139 -8.24 0.71 -7.47
N ASN A 140 -9.24 0.10 -6.85
CA ASN A 140 -9.82 -1.15 -7.33
C ASN A 140 -10.74 -0.89 -8.55
N THR A 141 -10.11 -0.63 -9.67
CA THR A 141 -10.85 -0.57 -10.94
C THR A 141 -11.05 -1.99 -11.46
N ASN A 142 -12.31 -2.34 -11.85
CA ASN A 142 -12.67 -3.65 -12.44
C ASN A 142 -11.99 -3.92 -13.80
N VAL A 143 -10.91 -3.25 -14.12
CA VAL A 143 -10.11 -3.42 -15.33
C VAL A 143 -9.00 -4.42 -15.04
N ALA A 144 -8.82 -5.38 -15.93
CA ALA A 144 -7.84 -6.47 -15.79
C ALA A 144 -6.36 -6.03 -15.67
N GLU A 145 -6.07 -4.75 -15.90
CA GLU A 145 -4.75 -4.17 -15.68
C GLU A 145 -4.80 -3.27 -14.45
N LYS A 146 -3.94 -3.57 -13.46
CA LYS A 146 -3.70 -2.67 -12.33
C LYS A 146 -3.20 -1.33 -12.88
N GLY A 147 -3.90 -0.26 -12.58
CA GLY A 147 -3.47 1.11 -12.91
C GLY A 147 -2.15 1.48 -12.23
N ALA A 148 -1.68 2.70 -12.45
CA ALA A 148 -0.55 3.23 -11.69
C ALA A 148 -0.92 3.30 -10.19
N PRO A 149 0.02 2.98 -9.27
CA PRO A 149 -0.26 3.07 -7.84
C PRO A 149 -0.52 4.54 -7.44
N ILE A 150 -1.51 4.75 -6.58
CA ILE A 150 -1.79 6.06 -5.95
C ILE A 150 -0.62 6.43 -5.04
N TYR A 151 -0.08 5.44 -4.34
CA TYR A 151 1.07 5.60 -3.46
C TYR A 151 1.95 4.34 -3.49
N LEU A 152 3.26 4.55 -3.42
CA LEU A 152 4.27 3.49 -3.34
C LEU A 152 5.26 3.84 -2.21
N MET A 153 5.54 2.86 -1.36
CA MET A 153 6.51 2.97 -0.26
C MET A 153 7.41 1.73 -0.24
N GLU A 154 8.69 1.95 -0.02
CA GLU A 154 9.66 0.87 0.22
C GLU A 154 10.15 0.96 1.67
N ALA A 155 10.13 -0.16 2.37
CA ALA A 155 10.68 -0.29 3.71
C ALA A 155 11.71 -1.41 3.73
N LYS A 156 12.83 -1.18 4.42
CA LYS A 156 13.90 -2.17 4.58
C LYS A 156 14.22 -2.31 6.06
N HIS A 157 14.22 -3.54 6.54
CA HIS A 157 14.50 -3.85 7.93
C HIS A 157 15.51 -4.99 8.03
N HIS A 158 16.51 -4.82 8.90
CA HIS A 158 17.50 -5.84 9.19
C HIS A 158 17.07 -6.66 10.41
N ILE A 159 16.92 -7.97 10.23
CA ILE A 159 16.60 -8.88 11.34
C ILE A 159 17.90 -9.25 12.05
N ALA A 160 18.04 -8.79 13.28
CA ALA A 160 19.20 -9.13 14.11
C ALA A 160 19.21 -10.63 14.40
N ARG A 161 20.32 -11.32 14.06
CA ARG A 161 20.53 -12.74 14.39
C ARG A 161 20.57 -12.89 15.90
N ARG A 162 19.59 -13.54 16.48
CA ARG A 162 19.61 -13.93 17.89
C ARG A 162 20.65 -15.01 18.04
N THR A 163 21.90 -14.66 18.41
CA THR A 163 22.91 -15.62 18.83
C THR A 163 22.41 -16.23 20.13
N GLY A 164 21.80 -17.42 20.04
CA GLY A 164 21.42 -18.20 21.20
C GLY A 164 22.68 -18.53 22.00
N LYS A 165 22.64 -18.16 23.29
CA LYS A 165 23.56 -18.64 24.30
C LYS A 165 23.05 -19.96 24.84
#